data_653b709632c4a014577dddb6f0ac02cb
#
_entry.id   653b709632c4a014577dddb6f0ac02cb
#
_cell.length_a   1.000
_cell.length_b   1.000
_cell.length_c   1.000
_cell.angle_alpha   90.00
_cell.angle_beta   90.00
_cell.angle_gamma   90.00
#
_symmetry.space_group_name_H-M   'P 1'
#
loop_
_entity.id
_entity.type
_entity.pdbx_description
1 polymer ?
#
loop_
_entity_poly.entity_id
_entity_poly.type
_entity_poly.pdbx_seq_one_letter_code
_entity_poly.pdbx_strand_id
1 'polypeptide(L)' 'MASPRDRYFEIVLEHIADDRYPSGELMDRLEAALATREQLEHYLDVLLEKIDGDRYPSGQMLDRVLRLVPLAESG' A
#
# COMPACT_ATOMS: atom_id res chain seq x y z
N MET A 1 18.86 -7.15 10.41
CA MET A 1 19.28 -6.30 9.29
C MET A 1 18.28 -6.44 8.16
N ALA A 2 17.81 -5.33 7.62
CA ALA A 2 16.82 -5.37 6.54
C ALA A 2 17.43 -5.89 5.25
N SER A 3 16.70 -6.74 4.53
CA SER A 3 17.11 -7.21 3.23
C SER A 3 16.96 -6.10 2.18
N PRO A 4 17.62 -6.23 1.00
CA PRO A 4 17.37 -5.29 -0.08
C PRO A 4 15.90 -5.18 -0.47
N ARG A 5 15.16 -6.29 -0.41
CA ARG A 5 13.72 -6.29 -0.71
C ARG A 5 12.94 -5.49 0.32
N ASP A 6 13.27 -5.64 1.60
CA ASP A 6 12.62 -4.89 2.67
C ASP A 6 12.93 -3.40 2.52
N ARG A 7 14.16 -3.07 2.16
CA ARG A 7 14.55 -1.69 1.95
C ARG A 7 13.83 -1.08 0.76
N TYR A 8 13.69 -1.84 -0.32
CA TYR A 8 12.93 -1.42 -1.49
C TYR A 8 11.49 -1.12 -1.10
N PHE A 9 10.87 -2.02 -0.34
CA PHE A 9 9.50 -1.85 0.14
C PHE A 9 9.36 -0.54 0.93
N GLU A 10 10.27 -0.29 1.87
CA GLU A 10 10.20 0.90 2.72
C GLU A 10 10.34 2.18 1.90
N ILE A 11 11.27 2.20 0.96
CA ILE A 11 11.49 3.38 0.12
C ILE A 11 10.27 3.66 -0.75
N VAL A 12 9.73 2.64 -1.40
CA VAL A 12 8.57 2.82 -2.28
C VAL A 12 7.34 3.20 -1.48
N LEU A 13 7.16 2.59 -0.30
CA LEU A 13 6.05 2.93 0.57
C LEU A 13 6.10 4.40 0.99
N GLU A 14 7.30 4.89 1.30
CA GLU A 14 7.47 6.29 1.66
C GLU A 14 7.07 7.22 0.52
N HIS A 15 7.46 6.89 -0.70
CA HIS A 15 7.04 7.67 -1.87
C HIS A 15 5.53 7.66 -2.04
N ILE A 16 4.90 6.51 -1.84
CA ILE A 16 3.44 6.42 -1.92
C ILE A 16 2.79 7.26 -0.82
N ALA A 17 3.33 7.18 0.40
CA ALA A 17 2.77 7.92 1.53
C ALA A 17 2.84 9.43 1.31
N ASP A 18 3.94 9.90 0.71
CA ASP A 18 4.16 11.32 0.49
C ASP A 18 3.37 11.90 -0.69
N ASP A 19 2.96 11.05 -1.63
CA ASP A 19 2.23 11.49 -2.81
C ASP A 19 0.74 11.45 -2.52
N ARG A 20 0.06 12.56 -2.73
CA ARG A 20 -1.38 12.64 -2.51
C ARG A 20 -2.13 11.67 -3.43
N TYR A 21 -1.66 11.53 -4.66
CA TYR A 21 -2.29 10.67 -5.67
C TYR A 21 -1.23 9.75 -6.28
N PRO A 22 -0.79 8.73 -5.54
CA PRO A 22 0.24 7.82 -6.07
C PRO A 22 -0.26 7.08 -7.30
N SER A 23 0.64 6.86 -8.26
CA SER A 23 0.27 6.19 -9.50
C SER A 23 -0.03 4.72 -9.26
N GLY A 24 -0.92 4.15 -10.09
CA GLY A 24 -1.20 2.72 -10.04
C GLY A 24 0.03 1.88 -10.28
N GLU A 25 0.93 2.32 -11.18
CA GLU A 25 2.17 1.60 -11.44
C GLU A 25 3.06 1.50 -10.20
N LEU A 26 3.17 2.60 -9.45
CA LEU A 26 3.99 2.60 -8.24
C LEU A 26 3.40 1.66 -7.19
N MET A 27 2.09 1.70 -7.05
CA MET A 27 1.39 0.81 -6.11
C MET A 27 1.52 -0.65 -6.54
N ASP A 28 1.42 -0.93 -7.85
CA ASP A 28 1.59 -2.29 -8.35
C ASP A 28 3.00 -2.83 -8.03
N ARG A 29 4.01 -1.99 -8.17
CA ARG A 29 5.39 -2.38 -7.86
C ARG A 29 5.56 -2.67 -6.38
N LEU A 30 4.96 -1.87 -5.51
CA LEU A 30 5.01 -2.14 -4.09
C LEU A 30 4.31 -3.46 -3.76
N GLU A 31 3.15 -3.69 -4.35
CA GLU A 31 2.39 -4.91 -4.10
C GLU A 31 3.17 -6.16 -4.52
N ALA A 32 3.94 -6.05 -5.61
CA ALA A 32 4.79 -7.15 -6.06
C ALA A 32 5.93 -7.43 -5.08
N ALA A 33 6.30 -6.46 -4.26
CA ALA A 33 7.39 -6.60 -3.28
C ALA A 33 6.90 -7.00 -1.89
N LEU A 34 5.59 -7.15 -1.69
CA LEU A 34 5.06 -7.56 -0.39
C LEU A 34 5.53 -8.97 -0.05
N ALA A 35 6.11 -9.14 1.12
CA ALA A 35 6.65 -10.40 1.57
C ALA A 35 6.03 -10.89 2.89
N THR A 36 5.52 -9.99 3.71
CA THR A 36 4.99 -10.33 5.03
C THR A 36 3.64 -9.69 5.25
N ARG A 37 2.87 -10.26 6.20
CA ARG A 37 1.59 -9.67 6.61
C ARG A 37 1.80 -8.29 7.21
N GLU A 38 2.87 -8.11 7.98
CA GLU A 38 3.17 -6.83 8.59
C GLU A 38 3.36 -5.74 7.54
N GLN A 39 4.07 -6.06 6.46
CA GLN A 39 4.23 -5.13 5.35
C GLN A 39 2.89 -4.82 4.68
N LEU A 40 2.07 -5.82 4.48
CA LEU A 40 0.74 -5.65 3.88
C LEU A 40 -0.13 -4.75 4.75
N GLU A 41 -0.14 -4.98 6.06
CA GLU A 41 -0.92 -4.15 6.98
C GLU A 41 -0.44 -2.70 6.97
N HIS A 42 0.88 -2.50 6.95
CA HIS A 42 1.45 -1.16 6.90
C HIS A 42 1.05 -0.43 5.62
N TYR A 43 1.12 -1.13 4.49
CA TYR A 43 0.70 -0.58 3.21
C TYR A 43 -0.79 -0.22 3.22
N LEU A 44 -1.62 -1.12 3.74
CA LEU A 44 -3.06 -0.85 3.82
C LEU A 44 -3.36 0.35 4.71
N ASP A 45 -2.63 0.52 5.81
CA ASP A 45 -2.81 1.69 6.68
C ASP A 45 -2.54 2.98 5.93
N VAL A 46 -1.49 3.00 5.10
CA VAL A 46 -1.16 4.17 4.30
C VAL A 46 -2.28 4.48 3.30
N LEU A 47 -2.79 3.45 2.61
CA LEU A 47 -3.87 3.65 1.65
C LEU A 47 -5.16 4.08 2.32
N LEU A 48 -5.48 3.49 3.47
CA LEU A 48 -6.70 3.84 4.21
C LEU A 48 -6.64 5.28 4.70
N GLU A 49 -5.49 5.75 5.15
CA GLU A 49 -5.34 7.15 5.54
C GLU A 49 -5.60 8.09 4.36
N LYS A 50 -5.13 7.71 3.18
CA LYS A 50 -5.35 8.52 1.98
C LYS A 50 -6.84 8.56 1.62
N ILE A 51 -7.51 7.43 1.69
CA ILE A 51 -8.95 7.35 1.41
C ILE A 51 -9.73 8.19 2.42
N ASP A 52 -9.38 8.05 3.69
CA ASP A 52 -10.08 8.77 4.77
C ASP A 52 -9.92 10.28 4.65
N GLY A 53 -8.74 10.72 4.21
CA GLY A 53 -8.45 12.14 4.05
C GLY A 53 -8.91 12.75 2.74
N ASP A 54 -9.38 11.95 1.80
CA ASP A 54 -9.80 12.43 0.49
C ASP A 54 -11.31 12.58 0.44
N ARG A 55 -11.76 13.74 0.00
CA ARG A 55 -13.19 14.01 -0.12
C ARG A 55 -13.85 13.14 -1.19
N TYR A 56 -13.11 12.85 -2.25
CA TYR A 56 -13.61 12.05 -3.39
C TYR A 56 -12.57 10.97 -3.73
N PRO A 57 -12.47 9.92 -2.91
CA PRO A 57 -11.49 8.87 -3.19
C PRO A 57 -11.80 8.17 -4.50
N SER A 58 -10.74 7.80 -5.24
CA SER A 58 -10.91 7.15 -6.53
C SER A 58 -11.46 5.73 -6.37
N GLY A 59 -12.27 5.30 -7.33
CA GLY A 59 -12.79 3.93 -7.33
C GLY A 59 -11.67 2.90 -7.41
N GLN A 60 -10.61 3.21 -8.16
CA GLN A 60 -9.47 2.30 -8.27
C GLN A 60 -8.76 2.10 -6.93
N MET A 61 -8.60 3.16 -6.15
CA MET A 61 -7.99 3.07 -4.83
C MET A 61 -8.86 2.23 -3.89
N LEU A 62 -10.16 2.48 -3.89
CA LEU A 62 -11.10 1.74 -3.06
C LEU A 62 -11.09 0.25 -3.42
N ASP A 63 -11.12 -0.06 -4.72
CA ASP A 63 -11.11 -1.43 -5.18
C ASP A 63 -9.81 -2.15 -4.82
N ARG A 64 -8.68 -1.43 -4.91
CA ARG A 64 -7.37 -1.98 -4.55
C ARG A 64 -7.33 -2.38 -3.08
N VAL A 65 -7.79 -1.50 -2.20
CA VAL A 65 -7.81 -1.78 -0.77
C VAL A 65 -8.74 -2.96 -0.46
N LEU A 66 -9.94 -2.95 -1.02
CA LEU A 66 -10.91 -4.02 -0.76
C LEU A 66 -10.39 -5.38 -1.23
N ARG A 67 -9.62 -5.41 -2.33
CA ARG A 67 -9.04 -6.65 -2.83
C ARG A 67 -7.97 -7.21 -1.88
N LEU A 68 -7.23 -6.31 -1.21
CA LEU A 68 -6.12 -6.70 -0.35
C LEU A 68 -6.52 -7.00 1.09
N VAL A 69 -7.61 -6.40 1.57
CA VAL A 69 -8.05 -6.57 2.96
C VAL A 69 -8.21 -8.05 3.35
N PRO A 70 -8.84 -8.91 2.53
CA PRO A 70 -8.98 -10.31 2.94
C PRO A 70 -7.65 -11.02 3.15
N LEU A 71 -6.59 -10.61 2.43
CA LEU A 71 -5.27 -11.21 2.59
C LEU A 71 -4.65 -10.84 3.94
N ALA A 72 -4.93 -9.65 4.43
CA ALA A 72 -4.45 -9.21 5.74
C ALA A 72 -5.25 -9.84 6.87
N GLU A 73 -6.51 -10.18 6.63
CA GLU A 73 -7.40 -10.74 7.64
C GLU A 73 -7.41 -12.27 7.69
N SER A 74 -6.89 -12.91 6.63
CA SER A 74 -6.83 -14.38 6.63
C SER A 74 -5.75 -14.84 7.61
N GLY A 75 -6.16 -15.63 8.55
CA GLY A 75 -5.28 -15.96 9.61
C GLY A 75 -4.83 -17.37 9.66
#